data_b4fe19a87b0917edeca5ff8300622dd4
#
_entry.id   b4fe19a87b0917edeca5ff8300622dd4
#
_cell.length_a   1.000
_cell.length_b   1.000
_cell.length_c   1.000
_cell.angle_alpha   90.00
_cell.angle_beta   90.00
_cell.angle_gamma   90.00
#
_symmetry.space_group_name_H-M   'P 1'
#
loop_
_entity.id
_entity.type
_entity.pdbx_description
1 polymer ?
#
loop_
_entity_poly.entity_id
_entity_poly.type
_entity_poly.pdbx_seq_one_letter_code
_entity_poly.pdbx_strand_id
1 'polypeptide(L)'
;TADVFTGPCFSNSEVFIVGDRAVMAWKVTEGSFEGVDLAGLGVAAAVRGTSTFSEDKPEQALAVLIVDEQADARQRAALVAMAQRLGGGRLNNVVEIKAAPIDLSIDEHCHLEAHGPSHKHHIMPLAPPARFQAAGLAEIATRPLDANDCLCGNEVVAYEPLAEGVEVLPAYTLGHSFKGAGLDSTWAAPNARSSFVGRFAY
;
A
#
# COMPACT_ATOMS: atom_id res chain seq x y z
N THR A 1 -1.86 -1.24 -1.04
CA THR A 1 -2.77 -2.36 -1.35
C THR A 1 -4.19 -1.87 -1.46
N ALA A 2 -4.86 -2.15 -2.53
CA ALA A 2 -6.28 -1.85 -2.72
C ALA A 2 -7.04 -3.12 -3.14
N ASP A 3 -8.36 -3.14 -3.04
CA ASP A 3 -9.19 -4.23 -3.52
C ASP A 3 -9.61 -4.07 -4.99
N VAL A 4 -8.80 -3.38 -5.77
CA VAL A 4 -8.95 -3.22 -7.22
C VAL A 4 -8.16 -4.30 -7.94
N PHE A 5 -8.75 -4.90 -8.96
CA PHE A 5 -8.05 -5.85 -9.80
C PHE A 5 -7.08 -5.14 -10.77
N THR A 6 -5.82 -5.55 -10.75
CA THR A 6 -4.76 -5.01 -11.61
C THR A 6 -4.41 -5.97 -12.73
N GLY A 7 -5.36 -6.32 -13.56
CA GLY A 7 -5.11 -7.12 -14.77
C GLY A 7 -4.95 -6.21 -15.98
N PRO A 8 -3.96 -6.42 -16.85
CA PRO A 8 -3.71 -5.54 -17.97
C PRO A 8 -4.82 -5.55 -19.02
N CYS A 9 -5.58 -6.63 -19.09
CA CYS A 9 -6.67 -6.78 -20.05
C CYS A 9 -8.02 -6.32 -19.48
N PHE A 10 -8.14 -6.13 -18.17
CA PHE A 10 -9.43 -5.96 -17.49
C PHE A 10 -9.44 -4.86 -16.42
N SER A 11 -8.33 -4.16 -16.24
CA SER A 11 -8.31 -3.05 -15.30
C SER A 11 -9.39 -2.04 -15.71
N ASN A 12 -10.31 -1.80 -14.80
CA ASN A 12 -11.45 -0.88 -14.97
C ASN A 12 -12.47 -1.24 -16.06
N SER A 13 -12.35 -2.37 -16.74
CA SER A 13 -13.30 -2.80 -17.75
C SER A 13 -14.26 -3.90 -17.29
N GLU A 14 -14.03 -4.47 -16.11
CA GLU A 14 -14.94 -5.45 -15.54
C GLU A 14 -16.11 -4.74 -14.86
N VAL A 15 -17.28 -5.00 -15.37
CA VAL A 15 -18.55 -4.49 -14.83
C VAL A 15 -18.75 -5.12 -13.45
N PHE A 16 -19.02 -4.28 -12.43
CA PHE A 16 -19.28 -4.66 -11.03
C PHE A 16 -18.06 -4.85 -10.11
N ILE A 17 -16.84 -4.57 -10.53
CA ILE A 17 -15.70 -4.53 -9.59
C ILE A 17 -15.68 -3.15 -8.92
N VAL A 18 -15.77 -3.16 -7.60
CA VAL A 18 -15.64 -1.97 -6.76
C VAL A 18 -14.37 -2.09 -5.96
N GLY A 19 -13.36 -1.30 -6.31
CA GLY A 19 -12.11 -1.19 -5.57
C GLY A 19 -12.03 0.18 -4.88
N ASP A 20 -12.76 0.35 -3.79
CA ASP A 20 -12.89 1.59 -3.03
C ASP A 20 -12.19 1.58 -1.67
N ARG A 21 -11.47 0.50 -1.35
CA ARG A 21 -10.82 0.30 -0.05
C ARG A 21 -9.34 -0.01 -0.23
N ALA A 22 -8.52 0.60 0.59
CA ALA A 22 -7.08 0.36 0.56
C ALA A 22 -6.46 0.43 1.95
N VAL A 23 -5.33 -0.25 2.10
CA VAL A 23 -4.41 -0.06 3.20
C VAL A 23 -3.05 0.31 2.61
N MET A 24 -2.47 1.40 3.09
CA MET A 24 -1.11 1.82 2.79
C MET A 24 -0.29 1.80 4.07
N ALA A 25 0.98 1.46 3.97
CA ALA A 25 1.88 1.47 5.13
C ALA A 25 3.28 1.88 4.71
N TRP A 26 3.92 2.67 5.55
CA TRP A 26 5.28 3.18 5.36
C TRP A 26 6.08 3.00 6.63
N LYS A 27 7.35 2.68 6.49
CA LYS A 27 8.33 2.63 7.58
C LYS A 27 9.55 3.44 7.17
N VAL A 28 9.96 4.34 8.03
CA VAL A 28 11.20 5.09 7.86
C VAL A 28 12.33 4.21 8.41
N THR A 29 13.20 3.72 7.55
CA THR A 29 14.36 2.92 7.98
C THR A 29 15.44 3.81 8.59
N GLU A 30 15.66 4.98 7.99
CA GLU A 30 16.60 6.00 8.45
C GLU A 30 16.18 7.39 7.97
N GLY A 31 16.57 8.42 8.67
CA GLY A 31 16.36 9.81 8.28
C GLY A 31 15.27 10.54 9.05
N SER A 32 14.98 11.74 8.56
CA SER A 32 14.08 12.69 9.21
C SER A 32 13.08 13.28 8.23
N PHE A 33 11.91 13.65 8.71
CA PHE A 33 10.94 14.43 7.97
C PHE A 33 10.74 15.79 8.63
N GLU A 34 10.94 16.88 7.87
CA GLU A 34 10.89 18.27 8.37
C GLU A 34 11.72 18.50 9.66
N GLY A 35 12.89 17.87 9.72
CA GLY A 35 13.81 18.00 10.84
C GLY A 35 13.40 17.20 12.10
N VAL A 36 12.46 16.27 11.97
CA VAL A 36 12.08 15.32 13.03
C VAL A 36 12.61 13.95 12.66
N ASP A 37 13.47 13.38 13.50
CA ASP A 37 13.97 12.02 13.30
C ASP A 37 12.83 11.00 13.43
N LEU A 38 12.64 10.20 12.37
CA LEU A 38 11.61 9.17 12.29
C LEU A 38 12.18 7.76 12.13
N ALA A 39 13.50 7.60 12.23
CA ALA A 39 14.16 6.32 12.03
C ALA A 39 13.53 5.20 12.89
N GLY A 40 13.20 4.08 12.25
CA GLY A 40 12.56 2.92 12.86
C GLY A 40 11.04 3.01 13.02
N LEU A 41 10.44 4.19 12.88
CA LEU A 41 9.01 4.40 13.09
C LEU A 41 8.19 4.14 11.82
N GLY A 42 6.94 3.77 12.02
CA GLY A 42 5.99 3.48 10.97
C GLY A 42 4.69 4.29 11.06
N VAL A 43 4.02 4.38 9.92
CA VAL A 43 2.66 4.92 9.81
C VAL A 43 1.89 4.15 8.75
N ALA A 44 0.59 3.97 8.95
CA ALA A 44 -0.29 3.38 7.97
C ALA A 44 -1.57 4.19 7.79
N ALA A 45 -2.22 3.98 6.66
CA ALA A 45 -3.51 4.57 6.35
C ALA A 45 -4.47 3.50 5.83
N ALA A 46 -5.64 3.42 6.43
CA ALA A 46 -6.79 2.75 5.84
C ALA A 46 -7.64 3.80 5.14
N VAL A 47 -8.00 3.55 3.88
CA VAL A 47 -8.70 4.51 3.03
C VAL A 47 -9.96 3.88 2.48
N ARG A 48 -11.04 4.67 2.47
CA ARG A 48 -12.28 4.37 1.78
C ARG A 48 -12.60 5.48 0.80
N GLY A 49 -12.63 5.14 -0.50
CA GLY A 49 -13.06 6.02 -1.58
C GLY A 49 -14.58 6.18 -1.64
N THR A 50 -15.05 7.08 -2.47
CA THR A 50 -16.47 7.27 -2.77
C THR A 50 -16.95 6.39 -3.92
N SER A 51 -16.01 5.90 -4.72
CA SER A 51 -16.19 4.95 -5.82
C SER A 51 -14.87 4.19 -6.04
N THR A 52 -14.78 3.37 -7.07
CA THR A 52 -13.54 2.73 -7.50
C THR A 52 -12.41 3.77 -7.63
N PHE A 53 -11.23 3.47 -7.10
CA PHE A 53 -10.09 4.42 -7.02
C PHE A 53 -9.61 4.97 -8.36
N SER A 54 -9.92 4.30 -9.46
CA SER A 54 -9.66 4.82 -10.81
C SER A 54 -10.62 5.93 -11.24
N GLU A 55 -11.76 6.05 -10.59
CA GLU A 55 -12.86 6.97 -10.94
C GLU A 55 -13.27 7.87 -9.77
N ASP A 56 -12.68 7.65 -8.58
CA ASP A 56 -13.03 8.43 -7.40
C ASP A 56 -12.43 9.84 -7.46
N LYS A 57 -12.88 10.66 -6.55
CA LYS A 57 -12.28 11.96 -6.27
C LYS A 57 -11.40 11.80 -5.02
N PRO A 58 -10.07 11.74 -5.18
CA PRO A 58 -9.16 11.47 -4.06
C PRO A 58 -9.44 12.33 -2.83
N GLU A 59 -9.76 13.61 -3.04
CA GLU A 59 -10.07 14.58 -1.98
C GLU A 59 -11.37 14.31 -1.21
N GLN A 60 -12.21 13.40 -1.68
CA GLN A 60 -13.44 12.97 -1.00
C GLN A 60 -13.30 11.65 -0.26
N ALA A 61 -12.16 10.97 -0.41
CA ALA A 61 -11.88 9.75 0.33
C ALA A 61 -11.81 10.03 1.84
N LEU A 62 -12.22 9.06 2.65
CA LEU A 62 -12.06 9.08 4.09
C LEU A 62 -10.85 8.21 4.48
N ALA A 63 -10.08 8.67 5.45
CA ALA A 63 -8.91 7.94 5.91
C ALA A 63 -8.86 7.83 7.43
N VAL A 64 -8.38 6.69 7.91
CA VAL A 64 -7.93 6.49 9.29
C VAL A 64 -6.42 6.31 9.26
N LEU A 65 -5.69 7.11 9.99
CA LEU A 65 -4.25 6.94 10.15
C LEU A 65 -3.95 6.10 11.39
N ILE A 66 -2.92 5.27 11.28
CA ILE A 66 -2.38 4.47 12.37
C ILE A 66 -0.92 4.84 12.50
N VAL A 67 -0.54 5.48 13.59
CA VAL A 67 0.84 5.89 13.87
C VAL A 67 1.49 4.93 14.86
N ASP A 68 2.80 4.78 14.76
CA ASP A 68 3.55 3.94 15.68
C ASP A 68 3.35 4.43 17.12
N GLU A 69 3.00 3.54 18.03
CA GLU A 69 2.76 3.87 19.44
C GLU A 69 4.04 4.33 20.16
N GLN A 70 5.21 3.91 19.66
CA GLN A 70 6.51 4.30 20.21
C GLN A 70 6.88 5.75 19.87
N ALA A 71 6.23 6.36 18.88
CA ALA A 71 6.46 7.73 18.49
C ALA A 71 6.02 8.72 19.59
N ASP A 72 6.85 9.71 19.87
CA ASP A 72 6.46 10.83 20.72
C ASP A 72 5.45 11.77 20.00
N ALA A 73 4.98 12.80 20.69
CA ALA A 73 3.98 13.72 20.12
C ALA A 73 4.48 14.46 18.87
N ARG A 74 5.76 14.84 18.82
CA ARG A 74 6.37 15.53 17.69
C ARG A 74 6.57 14.56 16.51
N GLN A 75 7.02 13.36 16.80
CA GLN A 75 7.18 12.30 15.80
C GLN A 75 5.83 11.87 15.21
N ARG A 76 4.78 11.74 16.03
CA ARG A 76 3.42 11.45 15.53
C ARG A 76 2.91 12.50 14.57
N ALA A 77 3.09 13.78 14.90
CA ALA A 77 2.72 14.86 14.00
C ALA A 77 3.48 14.81 12.68
N ALA A 78 4.78 14.52 12.72
CA ALA A 78 5.61 14.36 11.53
C ALA A 78 5.23 13.13 10.69
N LEU A 79 4.92 11.99 11.32
CA LEU A 79 4.43 10.79 10.64
C LEU A 79 3.09 11.04 9.93
N VAL A 80 2.17 11.77 10.56
CA VAL A 80 0.90 12.17 9.95
C VAL A 80 1.14 13.05 8.73
N ALA A 81 1.97 14.09 8.84
CA ALA A 81 2.29 14.99 7.75
C ALA A 81 3.00 14.25 6.59
N MET A 82 3.93 13.34 6.91
CA MET A 82 4.60 12.49 5.93
C MET A 82 3.59 11.59 5.20
N ALA A 83 2.70 10.92 5.92
CA ALA A 83 1.68 10.07 5.33
C ALA A 83 0.76 10.86 4.40
N GLN A 84 0.29 12.05 4.84
CA GLN A 84 -0.55 12.92 4.01
C GLN A 84 0.18 13.37 2.73
N ARG A 85 1.46 13.67 2.82
CA ARG A 85 2.26 14.02 1.63
C ARG A 85 2.41 12.84 0.67
N LEU A 86 2.63 11.62 1.19
CA LEU A 86 2.76 10.41 0.38
C LEU A 86 1.42 9.91 -0.19
N GLY A 87 0.35 10.06 0.55
CA GLY A 87 -0.99 9.62 0.13
C GLY A 87 -1.77 10.66 -0.68
N GLY A 88 -1.22 11.87 -0.83
CA GLY A 88 -1.84 12.94 -1.60
C GLY A 88 -3.25 13.26 -1.16
N GLY A 89 -4.11 13.62 -2.12
CA GLY A 89 -5.49 14.00 -1.86
C GLY A 89 -6.32 12.98 -1.09
N ARG A 90 -5.98 11.69 -1.16
CA ARG A 90 -6.68 10.60 -0.46
C ARG A 90 -6.56 10.66 1.05
N LEU A 91 -5.57 11.36 1.57
CA LEU A 91 -5.37 11.54 3.02
C LEU A 91 -5.70 12.95 3.50
N ASN A 92 -6.47 13.73 2.73
CA ASN A 92 -6.94 15.04 3.15
C ASN A 92 -8.04 14.97 4.23
N ASN A 93 -8.89 13.94 4.18
CA ASN A 93 -9.99 13.77 5.14
C ASN A 93 -9.67 12.65 6.13
N VAL A 94 -8.74 12.91 7.04
CA VAL A 94 -8.42 11.99 8.13
C VAL A 94 -9.50 12.12 9.21
N VAL A 95 -10.32 11.08 9.35
CA VAL A 95 -11.43 11.06 10.32
C VAL A 95 -11.00 10.58 11.70
N GLU A 96 -9.90 9.82 11.78
CA GLU A 96 -9.38 9.32 13.04
C GLU A 96 -7.87 9.05 12.93
N ILE A 97 -7.15 9.27 14.03
CA ILE A 97 -5.74 8.88 14.18
C ILE A 97 -5.62 7.96 15.38
N LYS A 98 -5.11 6.76 15.15
CA LYS A 98 -4.88 5.73 16.19
C LYS A 98 -3.39 5.55 16.41
N ALA A 99 -3.02 5.17 17.63
CA ALA A 99 -1.68 4.68 17.94
C ALA A 99 -1.73 3.16 18.18
N ALA A 100 -0.81 2.43 17.57
CA ALA A 100 -0.68 0.99 17.73
C ALA A 100 0.76 0.54 17.48
N PRO A 101 1.17 -0.63 17.96
CA PRO A 101 2.40 -1.26 17.52
C PRO A 101 2.35 -1.47 16.01
N ILE A 102 3.39 -1.02 15.31
CA ILE A 102 3.53 -1.21 13.86
C ILE A 102 4.71 -2.15 13.60
N ASP A 103 4.43 -3.24 12.94
CA ASP A 103 5.44 -4.10 12.33
C ASP A 103 5.32 -4.04 10.81
N LEU A 104 6.39 -3.62 10.13
CA LEU A 104 6.51 -3.63 8.68
C LEU A 104 7.87 -4.18 8.28
N SER A 105 7.86 -5.25 7.52
CA SER A 105 9.04 -5.90 7.00
C SER A 105 8.93 -6.14 5.50
N ILE A 106 10.06 -5.99 4.81
CA ILE A 106 10.24 -6.32 3.40
C ILE A 106 11.41 -7.29 3.32
N ASP A 107 11.20 -8.47 2.74
CA ASP A 107 12.24 -9.47 2.57
C ASP A 107 13.05 -9.19 1.30
N GLU A 108 14.08 -8.37 1.43
CA GLU A 108 14.97 -8.00 0.32
C GLU A 108 15.90 -9.14 -0.11
N HIS A 109 16.01 -10.21 0.66
CA HIS A 109 16.88 -11.36 0.36
C HIS A 109 16.18 -12.40 -0.50
N CYS A 110 14.90 -12.24 -0.78
CA CYS A 110 14.16 -13.12 -1.69
C CYS A 110 14.55 -12.82 -3.14
N HIS A 111 15.74 -13.24 -3.54
CA HIS A 111 16.14 -13.26 -4.94
C HIS A 111 15.41 -14.39 -5.65
N LEU A 112 14.28 -14.11 -6.22
CA LEU A 112 13.64 -15.05 -7.14
C LEU A 112 14.42 -15.04 -8.44
N GLU A 113 15.21 -16.08 -8.64
CA GLU A 113 15.67 -16.43 -9.97
C GLU A 113 14.45 -16.81 -10.79
N ALA A 114 14.07 -15.95 -11.72
CA ALA A 114 13.02 -16.25 -12.68
C ALA A 114 13.51 -17.38 -13.60
N HIS A 115 13.24 -18.62 -13.25
CA HIS A 115 13.42 -19.76 -14.14
C HIS A 115 12.25 -19.80 -15.13
N GLY A 116 12.40 -19.08 -16.23
CA GLY A 116 11.52 -19.19 -17.39
C GLY A 116 12.24 -19.85 -18.56
N PRO A 117 11.61 -20.77 -19.33
CA PRO A 117 12.20 -21.32 -20.52
C PRO A 117 12.31 -20.23 -21.60
N SER A 118 13.51 -20.01 -22.04
CA SER A 118 13.99 -19.32 -23.25
C SER A 118 12.95 -18.63 -24.14
N HIS A 119 12.56 -17.42 -23.77
CA HIS A 119 12.27 -16.37 -24.73
C HIS A 119 12.83 -15.06 -24.15
N LYS A 120 13.46 -14.25 -25.02
CA LYS A 120 14.09 -12.96 -24.68
C LYS A 120 13.03 -11.97 -24.22
N HIS A 121 12.49 -12.16 -23.01
CA HIS A 121 11.65 -11.19 -22.36
C HIS A 121 12.51 -10.39 -21.38
N HIS A 122 12.34 -9.09 -21.40
CA HIS A 122 12.91 -8.22 -20.37
C HIS A 122 12.57 -8.82 -19.00
N ILE A 123 13.62 -9.18 -18.25
CA ILE A 123 13.46 -9.59 -16.86
C ILE A 123 12.99 -8.36 -16.11
N MET A 124 11.70 -8.27 -15.84
CA MET A 124 11.19 -7.20 -14.97
C MET A 124 11.58 -7.54 -13.53
N PRO A 125 12.07 -6.55 -12.78
CA PRO A 125 12.32 -6.75 -11.36
C PRO A 125 11.01 -7.11 -10.67
N LEU A 126 11.06 -8.10 -9.76
CA LEU A 126 9.91 -8.52 -8.98
C LEU A 126 9.91 -7.81 -7.63
N ALA A 127 8.74 -7.46 -7.14
CA ALA A 127 8.58 -6.92 -5.81
C ALA A 127 8.96 -7.97 -4.76
N PRO A 128 9.73 -7.62 -3.72
CA PRO A 128 10.00 -8.54 -2.63
C PRO A 128 8.73 -8.83 -1.81
N PRO A 129 8.65 -9.98 -1.11
CA PRO A 129 7.58 -10.22 -0.15
C PRO A 129 7.55 -9.13 0.91
N ALA A 130 6.36 -8.65 1.26
CA ALA A 130 6.20 -7.66 2.30
C ALA A 130 5.07 -8.03 3.26
N ARG A 131 5.23 -7.68 4.52
CA ARG A 131 4.24 -7.82 5.57
C ARG A 131 4.13 -6.54 6.36
N PHE A 132 2.90 -6.14 6.62
CA PHE A 132 2.57 -5.05 7.51
C PHE A 132 1.50 -5.53 8.48
N GLN A 133 1.66 -5.16 9.75
CA GLN A 133 0.67 -5.39 10.78
C GLN A 133 0.63 -4.19 11.74
N ALA A 134 -0.58 -3.65 11.94
CA ALA A 134 -0.91 -2.82 13.07
C ALA A 134 -1.89 -3.60 13.95
N ALA A 135 -1.44 -4.03 15.12
CA ALA A 135 -2.12 -5.04 15.92
C ALA A 135 -3.61 -4.74 16.15
N GLY A 136 -4.49 -5.64 15.68
CA GLY A 136 -5.94 -5.54 15.83
C GLY A 136 -6.63 -4.49 14.94
N LEU A 137 -5.89 -3.74 14.11
CA LEU A 137 -6.42 -2.65 13.28
C LEU A 137 -6.31 -2.92 11.79
N ALA A 138 -5.11 -3.21 11.30
CA ALA A 138 -4.89 -3.38 9.86
C ALA A 138 -3.72 -4.31 9.57
N GLU A 139 -3.76 -4.95 8.41
CA GLU A 139 -2.69 -5.83 7.95
C GLU A 139 -2.59 -5.85 6.43
N ILE A 140 -1.39 -6.10 5.91
CA ILE A 140 -1.09 -6.38 4.52
C ILE A 140 -0.10 -7.55 4.48
N ALA A 141 -0.33 -8.48 3.56
CA ALA A 141 0.65 -9.50 3.22
C ALA A 141 0.73 -9.61 1.70
N THR A 142 1.95 -9.60 1.17
CA THR A 142 2.19 -9.69 -0.28
C THR A 142 3.23 -10.77 -0.59
N ARG A 143 3.21 -11.23 -1.82
CA ARG A 143 4.29 -12.00 -2.44
C ARG A 143 4.67 -11.38 -3.79
N PRO A 144 5.83 -11.73 -4.33
CA PRO A 144 6.15 -11.43 -5.72
C PRO A 144 5.07 -11.95 -6.68
N LEU A 145 4.91 -11.30 -7.81
CA LEU A 145 4.18 -11.88 -8.94
C LEU A 145 4.98 -13.05 -9.50
N ASP A 146 4.30 -14.09 -9.96
CA ASP A 146 4.91 -15.26 -10.61
C ASP A 146 4.36 -15.48 -12.03
N ALA A 147 4.90 -16.46 -12.74
CA ALA A 147 4.52 -16.73 -14.13
C ALA A 147 3.03 -17.11 -14.32
N ASN A 148 2.36 -17.56 -13.24
CA ASN A 148 0.94 -17.91 -13.27
C ASN A 148 0.05 -16.69 -13.01
N ASP A 149 0.62 -15.58 -12.57
CA ASP A 149 -0.10 -14.35 -12.30
C ASP A 149 -0.33 -13.50 -13.58
N CYS A 150 -0.08 -14.05 -14.75
CA CYS A 150 -0.27 -13.34 -16.02
C CYS A 150 0.49 -12.00 -16.06
N LEU A 151 1.81 -12.08 -15.99
CA LEU A 151 2.69 -10.90 -16.09
C LEU A 151 2.70 -10.37 -17.52
N CYS A 152 2.12 -9.22 -17.74
CA CYS A 152 2.14 -8.56 -19.04
C CYS A 152 2.87 -7.22 -19.05
N GLY A 153 3.46 -6.82 -17.95
CA GLY A 153 4.26 -5.60 -17.85
C GLY A 153 3.46 -4.29 -17.84
N ASN A 154 2.14 -4.36 -17.74
CA ASN A 154 1.26 -3.19 -17.75
C ASN A 154 0.58 -2.92 -16.40
N GLU A 155 0.96 -3.60 -15.35
CA GLU A 155 0.32 -3.52 -14.03
C GLU A 155 0.34 -2.11 -13.48
N VAL A 156 1.46 -1.41 -13.60
CA VAL A 156 1.60 -0.02 -13.13
C VAL A 156 0.79 0.95 -13.99
N VAL A 157 0.68 0.69 -15.29
CA VAL A 157 -0.09 1.53 -16.22
C VAL A 157 -1.59 1.29 -16.04
N ALA A 158 -1.98 0.05 -15.78
CA ALA A 158 -3.38 -0.33 -15.63
C ALA A 158 -3.96 0.13 -14.26
N TYR A 159 -3.10 0.25 -13.26
CA TYR A 159 -3.48 0.68 -11.92
C TYR A 159 -2.30 1.38 -11.27
N GLU A 160 -2.45 2.65 -10.99
CA GLU A 160 -1.41 3.46 -10.38
C GLU A 160 -1.29 3.19 -8.87
N PRO A 161 -0.07 3.25 -8.31
CA PRO A 161 0.09 3.22 -6.87
C PRO A 161 -0.63 4.41 -6.22
N LEU A 162 -1.30 4.16 -5.09
CA LEU A 162 -2.02 5.21 -4.37
C LEU A 162 -1.10 6.20 -3.65
N ALA A 163 0.17 5.83 -3.46
CA ALA A 163 1.18 6.71 -2.88
C ALA A 163 1.90 7.49 -3.98
N GLU A 164 2.17 8.76 -3.72
CA GLU A 164 2.83 9.68 -4.63
C GLU A 164 4.35 9.74 -4.35
N GLY A 165 5.15 9.96 -5.40
CA GLY A 165 6.60 10.15 -5.25
C GLY A 165 7.36 8.90 -4.76
N VAL A 166 6.87 7.72 -5.07
CA VAL A 166 7.45 6.44 -4.66
C VAL A 166 7.94 5.63 -5.85
N GLU A 167 9.02 4.88 -5.65
CA GLU A 167 9.47 3.86 -6.61
C GLU A 167 8.91 2.51 -6.17
N VAL A 168 8.03 1.93 -6.97
CA VAL A 168 7.31 0.72 -6.59
C VAL A 168 7.32 -0.34 -7.67
N LEU A 169 7.18 -1.58 -7.24
CA LEU A 169 6.96 -2.75 -8.09
C LEU A 169 5.62 -3.39 -7.75
N PRO A 170 4.88 -3.88 -8.75
CA PRO A 170 3.62 -4.57 -8.52
C PRO A 170 3.84 -5.90 -7.80
N ALA A 171 2.91 -6.25 -6.92
CA ALA A 171 2.94 -7.45 -6.10
C ALA A 171 1.57 -8.12 -6.03
N TYR A 172 1.56 -9.41 -5.74
CA TYR A 172 0.34 -10.13 -5.43
C TYR A 172 -0.04 -9.95 -3.97
N THR A 173 -1.28 -9.55 -3.73
CA THR A 173 -1.85 -9.43 -2.39
C THR A 173 -2.29 -10.80 -1.90
N LEU A 174 -1.63 -11.34 -0.88
CA LEU A 174 -2.12 -12.51 -0.16
C LEU A 174 -3.32 -12.17 0.71
N GLY A 175 -3.33 -10.95 1.23
CA GLY A 175 -4.45 -10.39 1.98
C GLY A 175 -4.17 -8.97 2.43
N HIS A 176 -5.23 -8.19 2.55
CA HIS A 176 -5.22 -6.94 3.30
C HIS A 176 -6.52 -6.78 4.08
N SER A 177 -6.44 -6.20 5.26
CA SER A 177 -7.60 -6.01 6.10
C SER A 177 -7.54 -4.72 6.91
N PHE A 178 -8.71 -4.21 7.23
CA PHE A 178 -8.92 -3.15 8.20
C PHE A 178 -10.10 -3.50 9.10
N LYS A 179 -9.89 -3.46 10.41
CA LYS A 179 -10.86 -3.81 11.46
C LYS A 179 -11.15 -2.65 12.40
N GLY A 180 -10.52 -1.49 12.16
CA GLY A 180 -10.71 -0.30 12.99
C GLY A 180 -12.08 0.36 12.77
N ALA A 181 -12.43 1.28 13.68
CA ALA A 181 -13.56 2.19 13.51
C ALA A 181 -13.17 3.40 12.64
N GLY A 182 -14.12 4.26 12.33
CA GLY A 182 -13.91 5.55 11.66
C GLY A 182 -14.27 5.59 10.18
N LEU A 183 -14.30 4.44 9.50
CA LEU A 183 -14.66 4.39 8.07
C LEU A 183 -16.05 3.81 7.80
N ASP A 184 -16.85 3.55 8.83
CA ASP A 184 -18.15 2.86 8.74
C ASP A 184 -18.08 1.54 7.95
N SER A 185 -16.90 0.97 7.87
CA SER A 185 -16.59 -0.22 7.09
C SER A 185 -15.37 -0.93 7.65
N THR A 186 -15.45 -2.24 7.70
CA THR A 186 -14.31 -3.13 7.91
C THR A 186 -14.21 -4.07 6.72
N TRP A 187 -13.02 -4.57 6.43
CA TRP A 187 -12.84 -5.51 5.33
C TRP A 187 -11.70 -6.47 5.58
N ALA A 188 -11.76 -7.58 4.88
CA ALA A 188 -10.66 -8.52 4.70
C ALA A 188 -10.74 -9.04 3.26
N ALA A 189 -9.78 -8.69 2.45
CA ALA A 189 -9.73 -9.06 1.04
C ALA A 189 -8.49 -9.92 0.78
N PRO A 190 -8.66 -11.21 0.49
CA PRO A 190 -7.57 -12.10 0.13
C PRO A 190 -7.37 -12.21 -1.38
N ASN A 191 -6.15 -12.59 -1.77
CA ASN A 191 -5.83 -13.10 -3.10
C ASN A 191 -6.21 -12.18 -4.27
N ALA A 192 -5.56 -11.03 -4.36
CA ALA A 192 -5.76 -10.08 -5.45
C ALA A 192 -4.44 -9.54 -6.00
N ARG A 193 -4.41 -9.17 -7.27
CA ARG A 193 -3.30 -8.45 -7.90
C ARG A 193 -3.51 -6.95 -7.73
N SER A 194 -3.26 -6.46 -6.51
CA SER A 194 -3.66 -5.11 -6.11
C SER A 194 -2.68 -4.43 -5.17
N SER A 195 -1.44 -4.92 -5.11
CA SER A 195 -0.41 -4.36 -4.23
C SER A 195 0.76 -3.81 -5.01
N PHE A 196 1.38 -2.82 -4.38
CA PHE A 196 2.70 -2.33 -4.75
C PHE A 196 3.61 -2.37 -3.52
N VAL A 197 4.88 -2.70 -3.75
CA VAL A 197 5.94 -2.68 -2.74
C VAL A 197 7.08 -1.84 -3.28
N GLY A 198 7.65 -0.97 -2.47
CA GLY A 198 8.73 -0.12 -2.92
C GLY A 198 9.30 0.77 -1.85
N ARG A 199 10.01 1.79 -2.31
CA ARG A 199 10.78 2.71 -1.48
C ARG A 199 10.40 4.14 -1.77
N PHE A 200 10.61 4.99 -0.80
CA PHE A 200 10.53 6.44 -0.92
C PHE A 200 11.77 7.08 -0.30
N ALA A 201 12.12 8.25 -0.78
CA ALA A 201 13.17 9.09 -0.21
C ALA A 201 12.71 10.55 -0.19
N TYR A 202 13.16 11.31 0.81
CA TYR A 202 12.96 12.75 0.94
C TYR A 202 14.30 13.46 1.07
#